data_f23edc81abbd2fdd3230c99697894930
#
_entry.id   f23edc81abbd2fdd3230c99697894930
#
_cell.length_a   1.000
_cell.length_b   1.000
_cell.length_c   1.000
_cell.angle_alpha   90.00
_cell.angle_beta   90.00
_cell.angle_gamma   90.00
#
_symmetry.space_group_name_H-M   'P 1'
#
loop_
_entity.id
_entity.type
_entity.pdbx_description
1 polymer ?
#
loop_
_entity_poly.entity_id
_entity_poly.type
_entity_poly.pdbx_seq_one_letter_code
_entity_poly.pdbx_strand_id
1 'polypeptide(L)'
;MFCDNHGVERSNSINSSVVDAALNEWHYDKFGIMYQHYRGKENNSGFKVMHEVRPALMFTLALQGFGSKNVYQGEKQSHELVWNTGDANICFINGEGGLQVNLHKDLSLDLLSIVIPQPFIENLIAHNARLFECFAAYALCQDNTHLFFSSNRPVEKAVVRAANDLDQARLMGNNAHRYMESKIIDCLSGFLAPGCLSSGSGYFSLLVRDKVHDAKDILLSRYQDMPSLHELAVMVGTNECTLKKAFKHEFGTTIFQYLFDYRMELAAHYLLDTNLPIADIGMRLGYDYQSHFCTAFKRKFGVSPIAFRLRR
;
A
#
# COMPACT_ATOMS: atom_id res chain seq x y z
N MET A 1 16.06 -3.97 29.73
CA MET A 1 16.10 -5.44 29.87
C MET A 1 16.63 -5.94 28.54
N PHE A 2 17.89 -6.36 28.52
CA PHE A 2 18.51 -6.93 27.32
C PHE A 2 17.91 -8.33 27.16
N CYS A 3 17.16 -8.54 26.08
CA CYS A 3 16.72 -9.88 25.69
C CYS A 3 17.94 -10.64 25.20
N ASP A 4 18.29 -11.71 25.89
CA ASP A 4 19.18 -12.73 25.36
C ASP A 4 18.66 -13.18 23.96
N ASN A 5 19.55 -13.60 23.07
CA ASN A 5 19.30 -14.02 21.68
C ASN A 5 18.29 -15.18 21.52
N HIS A 6 17.50 -15.47 22.52
CA HIS A 6 16.44 -16.46 22.53
C HIS A 6 15.11 -15.75 22.37
N GLY A 7 14.37 -16.08 21.29
CA GLY A 7 13.03 -15.54 21.07
C GLY A 7 12.12 -15.81 22.28
N VAL A 8 11.26 -14.85 22.61
CA VAL A 8 10.24 -15.04 23.64
C VAL A 8 9.08 -15.83 23.04
N GLU A 9 8.85 -17.02 23.55
CA GLU A 9 7.70 -17.82 23.14
C GLU A 9 6.49 -17.50 24.02
N ARG A 10 5.34 -17.29 23.38
CA ARG A 10 4.05 -17.15 24.05
C ARG A 10 3.06 -18.11 23.41
N SER A 11 2.39 -18.91 24.22
CA SER A 11 1.32 -19.79 23.78
C SER A 11 0.03 -19.42 24.50
N ASN A 12 -0.99 -19.06 23.75
CA ASN A 12 -2.32 -18.74 24.27
C ASN A 12 -3.35 -19.65 23.60
N SER A 13 -4.20 -20.27 24.38
CA SER A 13 -5.38 -20.95 23.88
C SER A 13 -6.63 -20.19 24.32
N ILE A 14 -7.50 -19.90 23.37
CA ILE A 14 -8.77 -19.24 23.63
C ILE A 14 -9.89 -20.22 23.30
N ASN A 15 -10.64 -20.61 24.32
CA ASN A 15 -11.79 -21.47 24.17
C ASN A 15 -13.05 -20.61 24.40
N SER A 16 -13.69 -20.21 23.29
CA SER A 16 -14.96 -19.50 23.34
C SER A 16 -16.12 -20.44 22.97
N SER A 17 -17.35 -20.02 23.22
CA SER A 17 -18.54 -20.76 22.75
C SER A 17 -18.60 -20.88 21.22
N VAL A 18 -17.86 -20.06 20.50
CA VAL A 18 -17.99 -19.81 19.06
C VAL A 18 -16.84 -20.40 18.28
N VAL A 19 -15.59 -20.24 18.74
CA VAL A 19 -14.36 -20.68 18.08
C VAL A 19 -13.37 -21.19 19.12
N ASP A 20 -12.71 -22.30 18.83
CA ASP A 20 -11.45 -22.67 19.50
C ASP A 20 -10.28 -22.07 18.72
N ALA A 21 -9.44 -21.34 19.41
CA ALA A 21 -8.24 -20.76 18.84
C ALA A 21 -7.01 -21.14 19.67
N ALA A 22 -5.96 -21.58 18.98
CA ALA A 22 -4.63 -21.73 19.56
C ALA A 22 -3.66 -20.81 18.83
N LEU A 23 -2.98 -19.98 19.59
CA LEU A 23 -2.01 -19.01 19.08
C LEU A 23 -0.65 -19.34 19.70
N ASN A 24 0.34 -19.61 18.87
CA ASN A 24 1.73 -19.75 19.25
C ASN A 24 2.51 -18.60 18.62
N GLU A 25 3.15 -17.80 19.44
CA GLU A 25 3.87 -16.62 19.02
C GLU A 25 5.34 -16.69 19.44
N TRP A 26 6.24 -16.36 18.52
CA TRP A 26 7.67 -16.20 18.78
C TRP A 26 8.07 -14.79 18.38
N HIS A 27 8.62 -14.06 19.35
CA HIS A 27 9.09 -12.69 19.14
C HIS A 27 10.61 -12.68 19.15
N TYR A 28 11.18 -12.18 18.07
CA TYR A 28 12.60 -11.90 17.89
C TYR A 28 12.82 -10.41 17.82
N ASP A 29 14.05 -9.92 18.00
CA ASP A 29 14.36 -8.48 17.97
C ASP A 29 13.88 -7.77 16.71
N LYS A 30 13.90 -8.45 15.56
CA LYS A 30 13.63 -7.88 14.24
C LYS A 30 12.30 -8.30 13.61
N PHE A 31 11.68 -9.35 14.10
CA PHE A 31 10.43 -9.87 13.55
C PHE A 31 9.70 -10.76 14.56
N GLY A 32 8.40 -10.98 14.33
CA GLY A 32 7.58 -11.96 15.03
C GLY A 32 7.05 -13.02 14.08
N ILE A 33 6.88 -14.23 14.57
CA ILE A 33 6.23 -15.33 13.84
C ILE A 33 5.07 -15.80 14.69
N MET A 34 3.88 -15.89 14.08
CA MET A 34 2.67 -16.39 14.73
C MET A 34 2.11 -17.56 13.94
N TYR A 35 1.90 -18.69 14.61
CA TYR A 35 1.09 -19.78 14.12
C TYR A 35 -0.28 -19.71 14.80
N GLN A 36 -1.32 -19.63 14.00
CA GLN A 36 -2.69 -19.44 14.44
C GLN A 36 -3.53 -20.60 13.92
N HIS A 37 -4.11 -21.37 14.84
CA HIS A 37 -5.06 -22.41 14.53
C HIS A 37 -6.44 -22.01 15.02
N TYR A 38 -7.42 -22.08 14.14
CA TYR A 38 -8.82 -21.76 14.45
C TYR A 38 -9.73 -22.92 14.05
N ARG A 39 -10.71 -23.23 14.89
CA ARG A 39 -11.75 -24.22 14.62
C ARG A 39 -13.13 -23.67 14.97
N GLY A 40 -14.04 -23.65 14.01
CA GLY A 40 -15.42 -23.20 14.19
C GLY A 40 -16.24 -24.21 15.00
N LYS A 41 -17.01 -23.73 15.98
CA LYS A 41 -17.96 -24.52 16.80
C LYS A 41 -19.40 -24.35 16.35
N GLU A 42 -19.72 -23.16 15.84
CA GLU A 42 -21.06 -22.81 15.37
C GLU A 42 -20.98 -22.25 13.94
N ASN A 43 -22.11 -22.29 13.23
CA ASN A 43 -22.18 -21.71 11.89
C ASN A 43 -22.09 -20.18 11.96
N ASN A 44 -21.26 -19.58 11.06
CA ASN A 44 -21.00 -18.14 10.96
C ASN A 44 -20.44 -17.52 12.24
N SER A 45 -19.62 -18.27 12.97
CA SER A 45 -18.98 -17.80 14.18
C SER A 45 -17.82 -16.88 13.88
N GLY A 46 -17.90 -15.62 14.32
CA GLY A 46 -16.83 -14.63 14.20
C GLY A 46 -16.07 -14.44 15.50
N PHE A 47 -14.77 -14.61 15.48
CA PHE A 47 -13.88 -14.32 16.60
C PHE A 47 -13.03 -13.09 16.29
N LYS A 48 -13.25 -12.02 17.06
CA LYS A 48 -12.52 -10.75 16.88
C LYS A 48 -11.28 -10.72 17.77
N VAL A 49 -10.12 -10.58 17.15
CA VAL A 49 -8.85 -10.35 17.84
C VAL A 49 -8.47 -8.88 17.60
N MET A 50 -8.45 -8.09 18.66
CA MET A 50 -7.96 -6.71 18.61
C MET A 50 -6.49 -6.73 19.00
N HIS A 51 -5.65 -6.18 18.16
CA HIS A 51 -4.24 -5.98 18.46
C HIS A 51 -3.95 -4.48 18.50
N GLU A 52 -3.42 -4.02 19.62
CA GLU A 52 -2.72 -2.76 19.69
C GLU A 52 -1.29 -3.01 19.16
N VAL A 53 -1.08 -2.75 17.89
CA VAL A 53 0.17 -3.12 17.21
C VAL A 53 0.95 -1.86 16.84
N ARG A 54 2.25 -1.87 17.16
CA ARG A 54 3.20 -0.90 16.59
C ARG A 54 3.22 -1.06 15.07
N PRO A 55 3.51 0.02 14.31
CA PRO A 55 3.54 -0.08 12.85
C PRO A 55 4.37 -1.28 12.38
N ALA A 56 3.72 -2.18 11.66
CA ALA A 56 4.33 -3.42 11.21
C ALA A 56 3.72 -3.90 9.89
N LEU A 57 4.53 -4.57 9.08
CA LEU A 57 4.06 -5.34 7.94
C LEU A 57 3.76 -6.76 8.40
N MET A 58 2.59 -7.27 8.08
CA MET A 58 2.19 -8.63 8.38
C MET A 58 1.96 -9.39 7.06
N PHE A 59 2.84 -10.36 6.79
CA PHE A 59 2.61 -11.36 5.76
C PHE A 59 1.85 -12.52 6.39
N THR A 60 0.73 -12.92 5.82
CA THR A 60 -0.08 -14.05 6.29
C THR A 60 -0.24 -15.08 5.18
N LEU A 61 -0.02 -16.34 5.49
CA LEU A 61 -0.19 -17.51 4.62
C LEU A 61 -1.13 -18.51 5.28
N ALA A 62 -2.14 -18.97 4.54
CA ALA A 62 -2.98 -20.08 4.95
C ALA A 62 -2.26 -21.41 4.67
N LEU A 63 -1.81 -22.09 5.74
CA LEU A 63 -1.15 -23.38 5.65
C LEU A 63 -2.14 -24.49 5.32
N GLN A 64 -3.32 -24.42 5.94
CA GLN A 64 -4.38 -25.41 5.76
C GLN A 64 -5.74 -24.81 6.11
N GLY A 65 -6.80 -25.31 5.48
CA GLY A 65 -8.18 -25.04 5.83
C GLY A 65 -8.86 -24.00 4.96
N PHE A 66 -10.04 -23.55 5.44
CA PHE A 66 -10.88 -22.57 4.77
C PHE A 66 -11.59 -21.69 5.81
N GLY A 67 -11.65 -20.40 5.52
CA GLY A 67 -12.37 -19.44 6.36
C GLY A 67 -12.37 -18.04 5.76
N SER A 68 -12.99 -17.09 6.45
CA SER A 68 -12.83 -15.68 6.08
C SER A 68 -12.28 -14.87 7.25
N LYS A 69 -11.61 -13.78 6.93
CA LYS A 69 -11.01 -12.87 7.90
C LYS A 69 -11.37 -11.44 7.53
N ASN A 70 -12.04 -10.76 8.43
CA ASN A 70 -12.34 -9.35 8.29
C ASN A 70 -11.20 -8.52 8.87
N VAL A 71 -10.78 -7.51 8.12
CA VAL A 71 -9.82 -6.51 8.59
C VAL A 71 -10.59 -5.29 9.07
N TYR A 72 -10.30 -4.83 10.28
CA TYR A 72 -10.91 -3.67 10.90
C TYR A 72 -9.91 -2.55 11.05
N GLN A 73 -10.40 -1.33 10.85
CA GLN A 73 -9.71 -0.10 11.19
C GLN A 73 -10.54 0.62 12.24
N GLY A 74 -10.09 0.62 13.48
CA GLY A 74 -10.91 1.00 14.60
C GLY A 74 -12.17 0.12 14.68
N GLU A 75 -13.36 0.72 14.70
CA GLU A 75 -14.64 0.00 14.72
C GLU A 75 -15.18 -0.36 13.32
N LYS A 76 -14.61 0.21 12.25
CA LYS A 76 -15.10 -0.01 10.88
C LYS A 76 -14.44 -1.24 10.25
N GLN A 77 -15.28 -2.15 9.75
CA GLN A 77 -14.83 -3.22 8.86
C GLN A 77 -14.37 -2.60 7.53
N SER A 78 -13.12 -2.84 7.16
CA SER A 78 -12.57 -2.33 5.91
C SER A 78 -12.67 -3.33 4.77
N HIS A 79 -12.35 -4.61 5.04
CA HIS A 79 -12.31 -5.65 4.01
C HIS A 79 -12.63 -7.02 4.59
N GLU A 80 -13.22 -7.89 3.76
CA GLU A 80 -13.34 -9.31 4.02
C GLU A 80 -12.42 -10.09 3.07
N LEU A 81 -11.57 -10.93 3.62
CA LEU A 81 -10.65 -11.79 2.88
C LEU A 81 -11.06 -13.25 3.07
N VAL A 82 -11.34 -13.95 1.98
CA VAL A 82 -11.54 -15.40 1.99
C VAL A 82 -10.19 -16.10 1.88
N TRP A 83 -9.96 -17.08 2.72
CA TRP A 83 -8.72 -17.83 2.81
C TRP A 83 -8.92 -19.29 2.42
N ASN A 84 -8.14 -19.77 1.47
CA ASN A 84 -8.00 -21.18 1.12
C ASN A 84 -6.58 -21.62 1.40
N THR A 85 -6.36 -22.92 1.55
CA THR A 85 -5.01 -23.50 1.67
C THR A 85 -4.10 -22.97 0.55
N GLY A 86 -2.94 -22.43 0.93
CA GLY A 86 -1.96 -21.86 0.00
C GLY A 86 -2.23 -20.43 -0.42
N ASP A 87 -3.27 -19.77 0.10
CA ASP A 87 -3.49 -18.34 -0.12
C ASP A 87 -2.64 -17.49 0.83
N ALA A 88 -2.12 -16.37 0.33
CA ALA A 88 -1.39 -15.40 1.14
C ALA A 88 -1.83 -13.97 0.84
N ASN A 89 -1.54 -13.08 1.80
CA ASN A 89 -1.68 -11.64 1.65
C ASN A 89 -0.67 -10.91 2.54
N ILE A 90 -0.45 -9.64 2.23
CA ILE A 90 0.32 -8.72 3.06
C ILE A 90 -0.60 -7.61 3.54
N CYS A 91 -0.51 -7.30 4.83
CA CYS A 91 -1.21 -6.20 5.46
C CYS A 91 -0.19 -5.30 6.17
N PHE A 92 -0.30 -4.00 6.00
CA PHE A 92 0.38 -3.05 6.86
C PHE A 92 -0.56 -2.67 8.01
N ILE A 93 -0.12 -2.89 9.23
CA ILE A 93 -0.89 -2.62 10.44
C ILE A 93 -0.30 -1.39 11.12
N ASN A 94 -1.13 -0.38 11.36
CA ASN A 94 -0.74 0.81 12.12
C ASN A 94 -1.89 1.24 13.03
N GLY A 95 -1.57 1.46 14.31
CA GLY A 95 -2.54 1.90 15.30
C GLY A 95 -3.54 0.84 15.75
N GLU A 96 -4.73 1.27 16.09
CA GLU A 96 -5.82 0.38 16.53
C GLU A 96 -6.42 -0.35 15.33
N GLY A 97 -5.97 -1.56 15.08
CA GLY A 97 -6.50 -2.46 14.08
C GLY A 97 -7.03 -3.74 14.71
N GLY A 98 -8.04 -4.33 14.10
CA GLY A 98 -8.61 -5.61 14.53
C GLY A 98 -8.72 -6.59 13.37
N LEU A 99 -8.60 -7.86 13.68
CA LEU A 99 -8.82 -8.95 12.76
C LEU A 99 -9.94 -9.81 13.33
N GLN A 100 -10.96 -10.07 12.55
CA GLN A 100 -12.01 -11.01 12.90
C GLN A 100 -11.96 -12.22 11.98
N VAL A 101 -11.77 -13.39 12.57
CA VAL A 101 -11.79 -14.65 11.83
C VAL A 101 -13.20 -15.20 11.88
N ASN A 102 -13.77 -15.54 10.72
CA ASN A 102 -15.08 -16.16 10.61
C ASN A 102 -14.91 -17.57 10.04
N LEU A 103 -15.51 -18.54 10.72
CA LEU A 103 -15.47 -19.96 10.34
C LEU A 103 -16.88 -20.56 10.39
N HIS A 104 -17.14 -21.51 9.53
CA HIS A 104 -18.29 -22.39 9.67
C HIS A 104 -17.98 -23.52 10.65
N LYS A 105 -19.05 -24.08 11.22
CA LYS A 105 -18.96 -25.22 12.12
C LYS A 105 -18.11 -26.34 11.51
N ASP A 106 -17.25 -26.93 12.33
CA ASP A 106 -16.35 -28.03 12.00
C ASP A 106 -15.27 -27.72 10.97
N LEU A 107 -15.20 -26.49 10.42
CA LEU A 107 -14.08 -26.05 9.60
C LEU A 107 -12.93 -25.55 10.48
N SER A 108 -11.71 -25.72 9.98
CA SER A 108 -10.51 -25.19 10.60
C SER A 108 -9.74 -24.31 9.62
N LEU A 109 -8.94 -23.40 10.15
CA LEU A 109 -8.05 -22.52 9.39
C LEU A 109 -6.73 -22.38 10.15
N ASP A 110 -5.64 -22.79 9.51
CA ASP A 110 -4.28 -22.67 10.01
C ASP A 110 -3.56 -21.57 9.26
N LEU A 111 -3.13 -20.57 9.99
CA LEU A 111 -2.42 -19.41 9.44
C LEU A 111 -1.01 -19.32 10.02
N LEU A 112 -0.05 -19.03 9.16
CA LEU A 112 1.26 -18.52 9.51
C LEU A 112 1.27 -17.02 9.25
N SER A 113 1.53 -16.22 10.27
CA SER A 113 1.72 -14.78 10.12
C SER A 113 3.15 -14.38 10.51
N ILE A 114 3.83 -13.65 9.63
CA ILE A 114 5.14 -13.06 9.86
C ILE A 114 4.93 -11.58 10.08
N VAL A 115 5.28 -11.10 11.27
CA VAL A 115 5.14 -9.68 11.66
C VAL A 115 6.50 -9.02 11.61
N ILE A 116 6.64 -8.00 10.77
CA ILE A 116 7.89 -7.30 10.52
C ILE A 116 7.72 -5.85 10.96
N PRO A 117 8.33 -5.42 12.07
CA PRO A 117 8.27 -4.03 12.54
C PRO A 117 8.87 -3.06 11.53
N GLN A 118 8.34 -1.83 11.51
CA GLN A 118 8.74 -0.79 10.54
C GLN A 118 10.26 -0.58 10.45
N PRO A 119 11.05 -0.48 11.54
CA PRO A 119 12.50 -0.27 11.44
C PRO A 119 13.24 -1.39 10.69
N PHE A 120 12.70 -2.63 10.76
CA PHE A 120 13.28 -3.76 10.05
C PHE A 120 12.87 -3.80 8.57
N ILE A 121 11.66 -3.34 8.26
CA ILE A 121 11.23 -3.14 6.85
C ILE A 121 12.18 -2.17 6.15
N GLU A 122 12.51 -1.04 6.79
CA GLU A 122 13.44 -0.06 6.26
C GLU A 122 14.81 -0.66 5.98
N ASN A 123 15.29 -1.55 6.84
CA ASN A 123 16.56 -2.25 6.64
C ASN A 123 16.49 -3.29 5.50
N LEU A 124 15.44 -4.10 5.43
CA LEU A 124 15.20 -5.05 4.33
C LEU A 124 15.14 -4.34 2.98
N ILE A 125 14.51 -3.20 2.97
CA ILE A 125 14.32 -2.30 1.84
C ILE A 125 15.65 -1.70 1.36
N ALA A 126 16.50 -1.21 2.27
CA ALA A 126 17.79 -0.61 1.94
C ALA A 126 18.73 -1.57 1.20
N HIS A 127 18.56 -2.88 1.41
CA HIS A 127 19.39 -3.92 0.81
C HIS A 127 18.73 -4.65 -0.38
N ASN A 128 17.46 -4.33 -0.71
CA ASN A 128 16.72 -5.03 -1.75
C ASN A 128 15.81 -4.10 -2.56
N ALA A 129 16.38 -3.45 -3.58
CA ALA A 129 15.72 -2.42 -4.38
C ALA A 129 14.37 -2.84 -5.01
N ARG A 130 14.15 -4.13 -5.29
CA ARG A 130 12.88 -4.64 -5.83
C ARG A 130 11.79 -4.74 -4.77
N LEU A 131 12.12 -5.21 -3.58
CA LEU A 131 11.19 -5.20 -2.44
C LEU A 131 10.88 -3.77 -2.02
N PHE A 132 11.86 -2.88 -2.14
CA PHE A 132 11.73 -1.47 -1.85
C PHE A 132 10.63 -0.77 -2.65
N GLU A 133 10.59 -0.95 -3.96
CA GLU A 133 9.57 -0.29 -4.81
C GLU A 133 8.15 -0.69 -4.40
N CYS A 134 7.97 -1.91 -3.88
CA CYS A 134 6.68 -2.39 -3.41
C CYS A 134 6.28 -1.85 -2.04
N PHE A 135 7.24 -1.70 -1.12
CA PHE A 135 6.96 -1.36 0.28
C PHE A 135 7.22 0.10 0.65
N ALA A 136 8.02 0.85 -0.13
CA ALA A 136 8.35 2.23 0.19
C ALA A 136 7.11 3.14 0.29
N ALA A 137 6.09 2.90 -0.52
CA ALA A 137 4.85 3.65 -0.44
C ALA A 137 4.06 3.34 0.85
N TYR A 138 4.22 2.15 1.42
CA TYR A 138 3.55 1.74 2.67
C TYR A 138 4.27 2.23 3.92
N ALA A 139 5.60 2.30 3.89
CA ALA A 139 6.39 2.89 4.98
C ALA A 139 6.06 4.37 5.21
N LEU A 140 5.47 5.03 4.21
CA LEU A 140 5.03 6.42 4.25
C LEU A 140 3.54 6.59 4.62
N CYS A 141 2.75 5.51 4.65
CA CYS A 141 1.35 5.55 5.08
C CYS A 141 1.29 5.48 6.60
N GLN A 142 1.44 6.62 7.30
CA GLN A 142 1.59 6.66 8.77
C GLN A 142 0.29 6.45 9.54
N ASP A 143 -0.88 6.51 8.93
CA ASP A 143 -2.11 6.72 9.71
C ASP A 143 -3.11 5.55 9.71
N ASN A 144 -2.94 4.47 8.95
CA ASN A 144 -4.00 3.47 8.84
C ASN A 144 -3.52 2.03 8.55
N THR A 145 -4.33 1.03 8.95
CA THR A 145 -4.14 -0.37 8.58
C THR A 145 -4.56 -0.60 7.13
N HIS A 146 -3.67 -1.14 6.30
CA HIS A 146 -3.90 -1.34 4.88
C HIS A 146 -3.56 -2.75 4.40
N LEU A 147 -4.41 -3.28 3.50
CA LEU A 147 -4.13 -4.50 2.76
C LEU A 147 -3.26 -4.20 1.53
N PHE A 148 -2.28 -5.05 1.25
CA PHE A 148 -1.46 -4.93 0.05
C PHE A 148 -2.22 -5.37 -1.22
N PHE A 149 -3.05 -6.39 -1.09
CA PHE A 149 -3.93 -6.88 -2.14
C PHE A 149 -5.38 -6.89 -1.67
N SER A 150 -6.31 -6.47 -2.51
CA SER A 150 -7.75 -6.48 -2.23
C SER A 150 -8.34 -7.88 -2.04
N SER A 151 -7.64 -8.91 -2.52
CA SER A 151 -7.97 -10.32 -2.33
C SER A 151 -6.72 -11.12 -2.05
N ASN A 152 -6.88 -12.25 -1.37
CA ASN A 152 -5.80 -13.21 -1.18
C ASN A 152 -5.36 -13.82 -2.50
N ARG A 153 -4.10 -14.27 -2.55
CA ARG A 153 -3.49 -14.83 -3.75
C ARG A 153 -2.86 -16.15 -3.45
N PRO A 154 -3.01 -17.13 -4.36
CA PRO A 154 -2.30 -18.39 -4.24
C PRO A 154 -0.79 -18.16 -4.37
N VAL A 155 -0.02 -18.84 -3.54
CA VAL A 155 1.44 -18.79 -3.58
C VAL A 155 2.03 -20.02 -4.27
N GLU A 156 3.24 -19.82 -4.80
CA GLU A 156 4.02 -20.94 -5.33
C GLU A 156 4.45 -21.90 -4.22
N LYS A 157 4.66 -23.16 -4.59
CA LYS A 157 5.13 -24.22 -3.65
C LYS A 157 6.44 -23.85 -2.94
N ALA A 158 7.27 -23.01 -3.55
CA ALA A 158 8.51 -22.54 -2.94
C ALA A 158 8.25 -21.68 -1.69
N VAL A 159 7.23 -20.79 -1.75
CA VAL A 159 6.82 -19.96 -0.60
C VAL A 159 6.27 -20.82 0.54
N VAL A 160 5.42 -21.82 0.22
CA VAL A 160 4.89 -22.76 1.21
C VAL A 160 6.03 -23.55 1.89
N ARG A 161 7.04 -23.98 1.12
CA ARG A 161 8.21 -24.66 1.70
C ARG A 161 9.01 -23.75 2.62
N ALA A 162 9.29 -22.52 2.17
CA ALA A 162 10.01 -21.55 3.00
C ALA A 162 9.26 -21.25 4.32
N ALA A 163 7.92 -21.16 4.26
CA ALA A 163 7.07 -21.00 5.43
C ALA A 163 7.14 -22.20 6.39
N ASN A 164 7.11 -23.43 5.86
CA ASN A 164 7.27 -24.64 6.69
C ASN A 164 8.66 -24.74 7.30
N ASP A 165 9.70 -24.30 6.58
CA ASP A 165 11.07 -24.25 7.09
C ASP A 165 11.21 -23.30 8.30
N LEU A 166 10.38 -22.28 8.43
CA LEU A 166 10.34 -21.42 9.61
C LEU A 166 9.96 -22.17 10.89
N ASP A 167 9.03 -23.13 10.79
CA ASP A 167 8.67 -23.99 11.93
C ASP A 167 9.84 -24.89 12.37
N GLN A 168 10.57 -25.45 11.41
CA GLN A 168 11.75 -26.27 11.66
C GLN A 168 12.91 -25.46 12.26
N ALA A 169 13.03 -24.19 11.87
CA ALA A 169 14.11 -23.33 12.34
C ALA A 169 14.14 -23.13 13.86
N ARG A 170 13.02 -23.29 14.55
CA ARG A 170 12.93 -23.23 16.02
C ARG A 170 13.86 -24.23 16.73
N LEU A 171 14.14 -25.33 16.07
CA LEU A 171 14.97 -26.41 16.60
C LEU A 171 16.47 -26.16 16.41
N MET A 172 16.88 -25.11 15.71
CA MET A 172 18.27 -24.83 15.33
C MET A 172 19.10 -24.05 16.36
N GLY A 173 18.54 -23.70 17.53
CA GLY A 173 19.24 -23.00 18.60
C GLY A 173 19.77 -21.62 18.16
N ASN A 174 21.00 -21.27 18.55
CA ASN A 174 21.58 -19.93 18.33
C ASN A 174 21.67 -19.47 16.85
N ASN A 175 21.63 -20.38 15.90
CA ASN A 175 21.68 -20.06 14.47
C ASN A 175 20.29 -19.89 13.83
N ALA A 176 19.22 -20.15 14.57
CA ALA A 176 17.84 -20.06 14.11
C ALA A 176 17.50 -18.70 13.52
N HIS A 177 17.96 -17.62 14.16
CA HIS A 177 17.63 -16.25 13.78
C HIS A 177 18.04 -15.92 12.33
N ARG A 178 19.28 -16.19 11.94
CA ARG A 178 19.76 -15.92 10.56
C ARG A 178 19.07 -16.80 9.53
N TYR A 179 18.79 -18.03 9.87
CA TYR A 179 18.06 -18.95 9.00
C TYR A 179 16.62 -18.46 8.80
N MET A 180 15.93 -18.05 9.86
CA MET A 180 14.58 -17.47 9.78
C MET A 180 14.55 -16.20 8.97
N GLU A 181 15.52 -15.28 9.14
CA GLU A 181 15.64 -14.08 8.31
C GLU A 181 15.69 -14.43 6.81
N SER A 182 16.50 -15.41 6.42
CA SER A 182 16.58 -15.83 5.02
C SER A 182 15.25 -16.39 4.51
N LYS A 183 14.55 -17.18 5.32
CA LYS A 183 13.26 -17.77 4.95
C LYS A 183 12.13 -16.75 4.87
N ILE A 184 12.16 -15.71 5.72
CA ILE A 184 11.25 -14.56 5.61
C ILE A 184 11.47 -13.83 4.28
N ILE A 185 12.72 -13.60 3.89
CA ILE A 185 13.06 -12.99 2.61
C ILE A 185 12.59 -13.88 1.44
N ASP A 186 12.78 -15.20 1.54
CA ASP A 186 12.30 -16.15 0.53
C ASP A 186 10.76 -16.09 0.39
N CYS A 187 10.02 -16.05 1.50
CA CYS A 187 8.56 -15.92 1.51
C CYS A 187 8.10 -14.61 0.85
N LEU A 188 8.70 -13.48 1.25
CA LEU A 188 8.34 -12.17 0.71
C LEU A 188 8.71 -12.05 -0.76
N SER A 189 9.92 -12.46 -1.14
CA SER A 189 10.41 -12.37 -2.51
C SER A 189 9.61 -13.29 -3.45
N GLY A 190 9.29 -14.50 -3.00
CA GLY A 190 8.46 -15.42 -3.78
C GLY A 190 7.03 -14.94 -3.94
N PHE A 191 6.44 -14.34 -2.90
CA PHE A 191 5.10 -13.78 -2.95
C PHE A 191 5.01 -12.51 -3.80
N LEU A 192 6.06 -11.69 -3.80
CA LEU A 192 6.16 -10.44 -4.56
C LEU A 192 6.86 -10.60 -5.92
N ALA A 193 7.08 -11.84 -6.38
CA ALA A 193 7.67 -12.09 -7.69
C ALA A 193 6.92 -11.34 -8.83
N PRO A 194 7.60 -10.98 -9.93
CA PRO A 194 7.04 -10.09 -10.96
C PRO A 194 5.68 -10.49 -11.55
N GLY A 195 5.37 -11.78 -11.60
CA GLY A 195 4.05 -12.29 -12.00
C GLY A 195 2.93 -11.98 -11.00
N CYS A 196 3.26 -11.78 -9.73
CA CYS A 196 2.30 -11.41 -8.68
C CYS A 196 2.00 -9.91 -8.69
N LEU A 197 2.95 -9.06 -9.09
CA LEU A 197 2.79 -7.60 -9.12
C LEU A 197 1.90 -7.14 -10.29
N SER A 198 1.94 -7.85 -11.42
CA SER A 198 1.16 -7.48 -12.62
C SER A 198 -0.35 -7.66 -12.46
N SER A 199 -0.80 -8.51 -11.53
CA SER A 199 -2.23 -8.72 -11.23
C SER A 199 -2.70 -8.06 -9.93
N GLY A 200 -1.80 -7.46 -9.12
CA GLY A 200 -2.06 -6.83 -7.82
C GLY A 200 -2.19 -5.32 -7.85
N SER A 201 -2.22 -4.77 -9.02
CA SER A 201 -2.35 -3.35 -9.30
C SER A 201 -3.57 -2.67 -8.66
N GLY A 202 -4.58 -3.42 -8.18
CA GLY A 202 -5.83 -2.84 -7.74
C GLY A 202 -5.75 -1.99 -6.46
N TYR A 203 -5.05 -2.43 -5.43
CA TYR A 203 -5.11 -1.74 -4.12
C TYR A 203 -3.94 -0.75 -3.90
N PHE A 204 -2.73 -1.13 -4.30
CA PHE A 204 -1.63 -0.15 -4.44
C PHE A 204 -2.05 0.97 -5.40
N SER A 205 -2.77 0.62 -6.45
CA SER A 205 -3.44 1.55 -7.36
C SER A 205 -4.43 2.45 -6.63
N LEU A 206 -5.27 1.97 -5.71
CA LEU A 206 -6.30 2.79 -5.05
C LEU A 206 -5.70 3.84 -4.10
N LEU A 207 -4.80 3.46 -3.18
CA LEU A 207 -4.16 4.42 -2.27
C LEU A 207 -3.28 5.44 -3.00
N VAL A 208 -2.50 4.96 -3.97
CA VAL A 208 -1.71 5.86 -4.81
C VAL A 208 -2.63 6.65 -5.73
N ARG A 209 -3.74 6.08 -6.16
CA ARG A 209 -4.76 6.75 -6.95
C ARG A 209 -5.41 7.90 -6.22
N ASP A 210 -5.83 7.71 -4.96
CA ASP A 210 -6.38 8.78 -4.14
C ASP A 210 -5.36 9.91 -3.97
N LYS A 211 -4.10 9.60 -3.63
CA LYS A 211 -3.01 10.59 -3.56
C LYS A 211 -2.75 11.30 -4.89
N VAL A 212 -2.88 10.60 -5.99
CA VAL A 212 -2.72 11.17 -7.34
C VAL A 212 -3.91 12.07 -7.69
N HIS A 213 -5.11 11.72 -7.28
CA HIS A 213 -6.29 12.59 -7.40
C HIS A 213 -6.19 13.80 -6.50
N ASP A 214 -5.74 13.66 -5.25
CA ASP A 214 -5.44 14.79 -4.35
C ASP A 214 -4.38 15.73 -4.97
N ALA A 215 -3.30 15.16 -5.53
CA ALA A 215 -2.28 15.93 -6.23
C ALA A 215 -2.85 16.69 -7.41
N LYS A 216 -3.73 16.09 -8.21
CA LYS A 216 -4.44 16.75 -9.31
C LYS A 216 -5.28 17.93 -8.77
N ASP A 217 -6.04 17.72 -7.70
CA ASP A 217 -6.91 18.75 -7.14
C ASP A 217 -6.10 19.93 -6.57
N ILE A 218 -4.96 19.65 -5.92
CA ILE A 218 -4.01 20.69 -5.51
C ILE A 218 -3.46 21.45 -6.71
N LEU A 219 -3.05 20.76 -7.79
CA LEU A 219 -2.55 21.39 -9.01
C LEU A 219 -3.59 22.30 -9.64
N LEU A 220 -4.86 21.86 -9.71
CA LEU A 220 -5.94 22.64 -10.29
C LEU A 220 -6.35 23.81 -9.41
N SER A 221 -6.29 23.68 -8.07
CA SER A 221 -6.55 24.79 -7.15
C SER A 221 -5.43 25.82 -7.13
N ARG A 222 -4.18 25.41 -7.40
CA ARG A 222 -2.98 26.25 -7.43
C ARG A 222 -2.38 26.38 -8.83
N TYR A 223 -3.20 26.34 -9.85
CA TYR A 223 -2.71 26.34 -11.23
C TYR A 223 -1.88 27.58 -11.60
N GLN A 224 -2.03 28.70 -10.89
CA GLN A 224 -1.25 29.94 -11.11
C GLN A 224 0.15 29.83 -10.48
N ASP A 225 0.21 29.29 -9.27
CA ASP A 225 1.42 29.15 -8.45
C ASP A 225 1.58 27.70 -8.02
N MET A 226 2.13 26.90 -8.93
CA MET A 226 2.30 25.47 -8.72
C MET A 226 3.37 25.20 -7.66
N PRO A 227 3.09 24.41 -6.61
CA PRO A 227 4.11 23.95 -5.69
C PRO A 227 5.19 23.16 -6.44
N SER A 228 6.41 23.16 -5.92
CA SER A 228 7.46 22.28 -6.43
C SER A 228 7.00 20.82 -6.37
N LEU A 229 7.58 19.96 -7.20
CA LEU A 229 7.22 18.56 -7.22
C LEU A 229 7.48 17.86 -5.89
N HIS A 230 8.52 18.30 -5.17
CA HIS A 230 8.83 17.83 -3.83
C HIS A 230 7.71 18.21 -2.84
N GLU A 231 7.34 19.48 -2.80
CA GLU A 231 6.25 19.97 -1.95
C GLU A 231 4.92 19.25 -2.26
N LEU A 232 4.59 19.12 -3.55
CA LEU A 232 3.39 18.39 -3.97
C LEU A 232 3.40 16.94 -3.47
N ALA A 233 4.54 16.26 -3.57
CA ALA A 233 4.68 14.89 -3.09
C ALA A 233 4.52 14.80 -1.56
N VAL A 234 5.11 15.74 -0.81
CA VAL A 234 4.95 15.84 0.65
C VAL A 234 3.50 16.11 1.03
N MET A 235 2.83 17.06 0.35
CA MET A 235 1.42 17.42 0.63
C MET A 235 0.46 16.23 0.48
N VAL A 236 0.73 15.32 -0.46
CA VAL A 236 -0.10 14.11 -0.67
C VAL A 236 0.48 12.87 0.01
N GLY A 237 1.51 13.04 0.86
CA GLY A 237 2.07 11.95 1.64
C GLY A 237 2.75 10.86 0.80
N THR A 238 3.54 11.24 -0.21
CA THR A 238 4.30 10.32 -1.06
C THR A 238 5.68 10.90 -1.42
N ASN A 239 6.48 10.18 -2.21
CA ASN A 239 7.72 10.70 -2.77
C ASN A 239 7.55 11.08 -4.26
N GLU A 240 8.45 11.93 -4.76
CA GLU A 240 8.40 12.42 -6.14
C GLU A 240 8.40 11.32 -7.20
N CYS A 241 9.20 10.27 -7.00
CA CYS A 241 9.34 9.18 -7.97
C CYS A 241 8.02 8.42 -8.11
N THR A 242 7.40 8.08 -6.98
CA THR A 242 6.11 7.40 -6.92
C THR A 242 5.01 8.28 -7.51
N LEU A 243 4.97 9.57 -7.13
CA LEU A 243 3.99 10.51 -7.64
C LEU A 243 4.07 10.66 -9.17
N LYS A 244 5.27 10.84 -9.72
CA LYS A 244 5.48 10.95 -11.19
C LYS A 244 4.99 9.72 -11.94
N LYS A 245 5.38 8.52 -11.48
CA LYS A 245 5.00 7.25 -12.12
C LYS A 245 3.49 7.02 -12.05
N ALA A 246 2.93 7.20 -10.88
CA ALA A 246 1.51 6.97 -10.62
C ALA A 246 0.62 7.98 -11.35
N PHE A 247 1.00 9.26 -11.36
CA PHE A 247 0.29 10.31 -12.09
C PHE A 247 0.27 10.04 -13.59
N LYS A 248 1.43 9.65 -14.15
CA LYS A 248 1.52 9.28 -15.57
C LYS A 248 0.70 8.02 -15.89
N HIS A 249 0.65 7.06 -14.97
CA HIS A 249 -0.17 5.85 -15.14
C HIS A 249 -1.66 6.17 -15.12
N GLU A 250 -2.13 7.00 -14.17
CA GLU A 250 -3.55 7.33 -13.99
C GLU A 250 -4.08 8.29 -15.06
N PHE A 251 -3.32 9.34 -15.40
CA PHE A 251 -3.76 10.40 -16.32
C PHE A 251 -3.14 10.30 -17.72
N GLY A 252 -2.30 9.31 -18.00
CA GLY A 252 -1.65 9.12 -19.30
C GLY A 252 -0.57 10.15 -19.64
N THR A 253 -0.34 11.14 -18.77
CA THR A 253 0.56 12.28 -19.02
C THR A 253 1.34 12.67 -17.78
N THR A 254 2.39 13.50 -17.94
CA THR A 254 3.17 13.98 -16.80
C THR A 254 2.42 15.10 -16.04
N ILE A 255 2.75 15.29 -14.76
CA ILE A 255 2.17 16.34 -13.91
C ILE A 255 2.30 17.73 -14.58
N PHE A 256 3.48 18.04 -15.10
CA PHE A 256 3.73 19.33 -15.77
C PHE A 256 2.95 19.48 -17.08
N GLN A 257 2.82 18.39 -17.86
CA GLN A 257 2.06 18.42 -19.10
C GLN A 257 0.56 18.56 -18.82
N TYR A 258 0.07 17.88 -17.78
CA TYR A 258 -1.33 17.99 -17.35
C TYR A 258 -1.69 19.44 -16.97
N LEU A 259 -0.85 20.09 -16.15
CA LEU A 259 -1.05 21.48 -15.78
C LEU A 259 -0.94 22.43 -16.98
N PHE A 260 0.02 22.17 -17.88
CA PHE A 260 0.16 22.93 -19.10
C PHE A 260 -1.11 22.87 -19.96
N ASP A 261 -1.64 21.67 -20.18
CA ASP A 261 -2.84 21.47 -20.98
C ASP A 261 -4.05 22.17 -20.34
N TYR A 262 -4.24 22.06 -19.02
CA TYR A 262 -5.28 22.74 -18.29
C TYR A 262 -5.20 24.28 -18.44
N ARG A 263 -4.01 24.87 -18.25
CA ARG A 263 -3.79 26.31 -18.43
C ARG A 263 -4.12 26.77 -19.86
N MET A 264 -3.79 25.96 -20.85
CA MET A 264 -4.04 26.30 -22.26
C MET A 264 -5.53 26.23 -22.60
N GLU A 265 -6.25 25.27 -22.08
CA GLU A 265 -7.71 25.17 -22.25
C GLU A 265 -8.43 26.35 -21.57
N LEU A 266 -8.01 26.67 -20.35
CA LEU A 266 -8.55 27.86 -19.65
C LEU A 266 -8.22 29.16 -20.40
N ALA A 267 -7.04 29.25 -21.02
CA ALA A 267 -6.68 30.36 -21.90
C ALA A 267 -7.62 30.50 -23.08
N ALA A 268 -7.97 29.39 -23.72
CA ALA A 268 -8.90 29.38 -24.86
C ALA A 268 -10.28 29.90 -24.45
N HIS A 269 -10.79 29.50 -23.28
CA HIS A 269 -12.03 30.02 -22.71
C HIS A 269 -11.96 31.55 -22.48
N TYR A 270 -10.91 32.05 -21.80
CA TYR A 270 -10.75 33.48 -21.59
C TYR A 270 -10.68 34.25 -22.90
N LEU A 271 -10.03 33.72 -23.92
CA LEU A 271 -9.91 34.38 -25.24
C LEU A 271 -11.26 34.46 -25.98
N LEU A 272 -12.10 33.45 -25.88
CA LEU A 272 -13.39 33.36 -26.54
C LEU A 272 -14.50 34.10 -25.74
N ASP A 273 -14.50 34.00 -24.42
CA ASP A 273 -15.64 34.42 -23.60
C ASP A 273 -15.43 35.82 -23.00
N THR A 274 -14.21 36.38 -23.08
CA THR A 274 -13.89 37.67 -22.49
C THR A 274 -13.13 38.61 -23.44
N ASN A 275 -13.13 39.89 -23.10
CA ASN A 275 -12.33 40.93 -23.78
C ASN A 275 -11.05 41.26 -23.01
N LEU A 276 -10.60 40.41 -22.08
CA LEU A 276 -9.40 40.66 -21.30
C LEU A 276 -8.17 40.84 -22.19
N PRO A 277 -7.25 41.76 -21.87
CA PRO A 277 -5.97 41.88 -22.54
C PRO A 277 -5.20 40.55 -22.53
N ILE A 278 -4.44 40.28 -23.59
CA ILE A 278 -3.66 39.01 -23.71
C ILE A 278 -2.64 38.88 -22.58
N ALA A 279 -2.06 40.02 -22.14
CA ALA A 279 -1.15 40.07 -21.02
C ALA A 279 -1.81 39.62 -19.71
N ASP A 280 -3.03 40.11 -19.45
CA ASP A 280 -3.79 39.80 -18.24
C ASP A 280 -4.20 38.31 -18.20
N ILE A 281 -4.55 37.73 -19.34
CA ILE A 281 -4.81 36.31 -19.45
C ILE A 281 -3.55 35.51 -19.11
N GLY A 282 -2.39 35.92 -19.66
CA GLY A 282 -1.11 35.27 -19.33
C GLY A 282 -0.80 35.29 -17.83
N MET A 283 -0.93 36.44 -17.18
CA MET A 283 -0.71 36.57 -15.73
C MET A 283 -1.68 35.72 -14.91
N ARG A 284 -2.96 35.69 -15.26
CA ARG A 284 -3.97 34.85 -14.58
C ARG A 284 -3.70 33.37 -14.71
N LEU A 285 -2.89 32.96 -15.67
CA LEU A 285 -2.49 31.54 -15.89
C LEU A 285 -1.12 31.23 -15.32
N GLY A 286 -0.48 32.17 -14.57
CA GLY A 286 0.80 31.97 -13.94
C GLY A 286 2.00 32.14 -14.89
N TYR A 287 1.88 32.99 -15.89
CA TYR A 287 2.99 33.40 -16.76
C TYR A 287 3.47 34.81 -16.40
N ASP A 288 4.72 34.94 -16.00
CA ASP A 288 5.31 36.27 -15.67
C ASP A 288 5.44 37.18 -16.87
N TYR A 289 5.57 36.61 -18.08
CA TYR A 289 5.74 37.36 -19.32
C TYR A 289 4.75 36.94 -20.38
N GLN A 290 4.11 37.93 -21.03
CA GLN A 290 3.17 37.70 -22.14
C GLN A 290 3.80 36.88 -23.29
N SER A 291 5.08 37.10 -23.59
CA SER A 291 5.81 36.37 -24.64
C SER A 291 5.86 34.88 -24.39
N HIS A 292 6.09 34.45 -23.14
CA HIS A 292 6.10 33.05 -22.74
C HIS A 292 4.71 32.40 -22.90
N PHE A 293 3.67 33.12 -22.48
CA PHE A 293 2.29 32.71 -22.69
C PHE A 293 1.96 32.56 -24.18
N CYS A 294 2.24 33.56 -25.01
CA CYS A 294 1.95 33.49 -26.45
C CYS A 294 2.68 32.34 -27.14
N THR A 295 3.91 32.05 -26.75
CA THR A 295 4.70 30.91 -27.27
C THR A 295 4.09 29.58 -26.84
N ALA A 296 3.72 29.45 -25.57
CA ALA A 296 3.06 28.27 -25.01
C ALA A 296 1.72 28.00 -25.70
N PHE A 297 0.91 29.05 -25.86
CA PHE A 297 -0.40 28.95 -26.52
C PHE A 297 -0.29 28.54 -28.00
N LYS A 298 0.63 29.16 -28.73
CA LYS A 298 0.89 28.80 -30.14
C LYS A 298 1.40 27.38 -30.28
N ARG A 299 2.20 26.88 -29.33
CA ARG A 299 2.65 25.49 -29.31
C ARG A 299 1.47 24.51 -29.15
N LYS A 300 0.46 24.83 -28.34
CA LYS A 300 -0.70 23.98 -28.10
C LYS A 300 -1.71 24.03 -29.25
N PHE A 301 -2.05 25.23 -29.73
CA PHE A 301 -3.17 25.44 -30.67
C PHE A 301 -2.74 25.76 -32.11
N GLY A 302 -1.43 25.87 -32.38
CA GLY A 302 -0.91 26.16 -33.72
C GLY A 302 -1.01 27.62 -34.16
N VAL A 303 -1.79 28.45 -33.45
CA VAL A 303 -2.02 29.86 -33.75
C VAL A 303 -1.78 30.76 -32.55
N SER A 304 -1.53 32.05 -32.79
CA SER A 304 -1.36 33.01 -31.70
C SER A 304 -2.66 33.25 -30.94
N PRO A 305 -2.61 33.71 -29.66
CA PRO A 305 -3.80 34.08 -28.88
C PRO A 305 -4.68 35.11 -29.60
N ILE A 306 -4.08 36.11 -30.26
CA ILE A 306 -4.80 37.14 -31.02
C ILE A 306 -5.56 36.51 -32.19
N ALA A 307 -4.88 35.65 -32.99
CA ALA A 307 -5.51 34.99 -34.12
C ALA A 307 -6.60 34.00 -33.66
N PHE A 308 -6.42 33.36 -32.47
CA PHE A 308 -7.44 32.50 -31.92
C PHE A 308 -8.69 33.28 -31.48
N ARG A 309 -8.54 34.45 -30.85
CA ARG A 309 -9.64 35.32 -30.45
C ARG A 309 -10.47 35.79 -31.65
N LEU A 310 -9.85 36.03 -32.80
CA LEU A 310 -10.55 36.46 -34.02
C LEU A 310 -11.41 35.39 -34.67
N ARG A 311 -11.37 34.17 -34.15
CA ARG A 311 -12.27 33.06 -34.60
C ARG A 311 -13.61 33.03 -33.87
N ARG A 312 -13.84 33.98 -32.98
CA ARG A 312 -15.05 34.15 -32.19
C ARG A 312 -16.30 34.49 -32.99
#